data_1c2c2bbf98e7407bbd53050a073a4977
#
_entry.id   1c2c2bbf98e7407bbd53050a073a4977
#
_cell.length_a   1.000
_cell.length_b   1.000
_cell.length_c   1.000
_cell.angle_alpha   90.00
_cell.angle_beta   90.00
_cell.angle_gamma   90.00
#
_symmetry.space_group_name_H-M   'P 1'
#
loop_
_entity.id
_entity.type
_entity.pdbx_description
1 polymer ?
#
loop_
_entity_poly.entity_id
_entity_poly.type
_entity_poly.pdbx_seq_one_letter_code
_entity_poly.pdbx_strand_id
1 'polypeptide(L)'
;TGVQTCALPICHLPEERVPQVRVTVPPLEDADDSLWPLIGYLIGTVSPDAIPLVEGVSGHRPDTDALKAFGAAFATTSAAPMFHIAGVTPEALEPNSFADLDLPTISLTHQDLLRAWQELNGAEAGPVQLVSLGNPHFSATELAALAALCRNKTRAPQVPLVVTCGRAEMAKAEASGDVAVLTAFGVTIVNDTCWCMVTEPVIPVDAKVIMTNSGKYAHYGPGLTGRTMRFGSLAACVEAAVTGEDRGVRPAWLV
;
A
#
# COMPACT_ATOMS: atom_id res chain seq x y z
N THR A 1 2.47 -17.31 -16.67
CA THR A 1 3.55 -18.20 -16.20
C THR A 1 3.93 -17.89 -14.76
N GLY A 2 3.97 -16.62 -14.32
CA GLY A 2 4.34 -16.24 -12.94
C GLY A 2 3.42 -16.82 -11.86
N VAL A 3 2.12 -16.94 -12.12
CA VAL A 3 1.16 -17.56 -11.18
C VAL A 3 1.47 -19.03 -10.94
N GLN A 4 1.94 -19.75 -11.96
CA GLN A 4 2.34 -21.15 -11.80
C GLN A 4 3.59 -21.30 -10.94
N THR A 5 4.52 -20.36 -11.02
CA THR A 5 5.74 -20.36 -10.20
C THR A 5 5.42 -20.15 -8.72
N CYS A 6 4.49 -19.23 -8.40
CA CYS A 6 4.00 -19.03 -7.03
C CYS A 6 3.18 -20.21 -6.49
N ALA A 7 2.59 -21.02 -7.36
CA ALA A 7 1.84 -22.22 -6.98
C ALA A 7 2.71 -23.46 -6.81
N LEU A 8 4.01 -23.39 -7.12
CA LEU A 8 4.93 -24.50 -6.88
C LEU A 8 5.12 -24.72 -5.37
N PRO A 9 5.17 -25.98 -4.92
CA PRO A 9 5.33 -26.33 -3.49
C PRO A 9 6.67 -25.88 -2.89
N ILE A 10 7.57 -25.33 -3.68
CA ILE A 10 8.90 -24.87 -3.27
C ILE A 10 8.83 -23.89 -2.07
N CYS A 11 7.87 -22.95 -2.05
CA CYS A 11 7.69 -22.03 -0.94
C CYS A 11 7.20 -22.70 0.37
N HIS A 12 6.85 -24.01 0.32
CA HIS A 12 6.47 -24.79 1.49
C HIS A 12 7.64 -25.56 2.09
N LEU A 13 8.78 -25.62 1.39
CA LEU A 13 9.99 -26.24 1.89
C LEU A 13 10.77 -25.24 2.74
N PRO A 14 11.09 -25.54 4.01
CA PRO A 14 11.80 -24.61 4.90
C PRO A 14 13.11 -24.08 4.31
N GLU A 15 13.85 -24.94 3.61
CA GLU A 15 15.13 -24.60 2.97
C GLU A 15 15.00 -23.55 1.85
N GLU A 16 13.84 -23.46 1.21
CA GLU A 16 13.55 -22.49 0.15
C GLU A 16 12.99 -21.16 0.67
N ARG A 17 12.78 -21.08 1.99
CA ARG A 17 12.24 -19.88 2.68
C ARG A 17 13.34 -19.08 3.37
N VAL A 18 14.58 -19.48 3.20
CA VAL A 18 15.73 -18.82 3.83
C VAL A 18 15.96 -17.45 3.17
N PRO A 19 16.15 -16.36 3.96
CA PRO A 19 16.48 -15.06 3.38
C PRO A 19 17.83 -15.10 2.66
N GLN A 20 17.93 -14.32 1.60
CA GLN A 20 19.09 -14.27 0.71
C GLN A 20 19.79 -12.91 0.75
N VAL A 21 19.13 -11.90 1.28
CA VAL A 21 19.65 -10.55 1.44
C VAL A 21 19.08 -9.90 2.70
N ARG A 22 19.89 -9.14 3.42
CA ARG A 22 19.49 -8.33 4.56
C ARG A 22 19.23 -6.90 4.08
N VAL A 23 18.07 -6.33 4.40
CA VAL A 23 17.74 -4.94 4.07
C VAL A 23 17.45 -4.19 5.37
N THR A 24 18.28 -3.21 5.69
CA THR A 24 18.11 -2.40 6.91
C THR A 24 17.42 -1.08 6.56
N VAL A 25 16.33 -0.78 7.27
CA VAL A 25 15.58 0.48 7.14
C VAL A 25 16.09 1.45 8.22
N PRO A 26 16.33 2.74 7.88
CA PRO A 26 16.77 3.72 8.87
C PRO A 26 15.69 3.93 9.95
N PRO A 27 16.06 4.41 11.15
CA PRO A 27 15.06 4.76 12.17
C PRO A 27 14.05 5.78 11.63
N LEU A 28 12.78 5.52 11.86
CA LEU A 28 11.66 6.37 11.49
C LEU A 28 10.82 6.61 12.74
N GLU A 29 10.31 7.83 12.92
CA GLU A 29 9.48 8.18 14.06
C GLU A 29 8.08 8.57 13.57
N ASP A 30 7.04 8.20 14.34
CA ASP A 30 5.64 8.58 14.11
C ASP A 30 5.14 8.35 12.67
N ALA A 31 5.56 7.23 12.06
CA ALA A 31 5.16 6.90 10.70
C ALA A 31 3.66 6.55 10.61
N ASP A 32 3.00 7.10 9.58
CA ASP A 32 1.62 6.80 9.25
C ASP A 32 1.48 5.56 8.35
N ASP A 33 0.26 5.24 7.92
CA ASP A 33 -0.06 4.07 7.10
C ASP A 33 0.62 4.06 5.72
N SER A 34 1.10 5.19 5.22
CA SER A 34 1.86 5.26 3.96
C SER A 34 3.25 4.64 4.04
N LEU A 35 3.78 4.39 5.25
CA LEU A 35 5.06 3.72 5.46
C LEU A 35 5.11 2.36 4.76
N TRP A 36 4.13 1.49 5.05
CA TRP A 36 4.19 0.09 4.64
C TRP A 36 4.19 -0.13 3.13
N PRO A 37 3.29 0.51 2.35
CA PRO A 37 3.35 0.42 0.90
C PRO A 37 4.60 1.09 0.30
N LEU A 38 5.15 2.14 0.94
CA LEU A 38 6.38 2.79 0.47
C LEU A 38 7.59 1.88 0.64
N ILE A 39 7.82 1.35 1.85
CA ILE A 39 8.97 0.48 2.10
C ILE A 39 8.84 -0.86 1.37
N GLY A 40 7.62 -1.40 1.22
CA GLY A 40 7.39 -2.59 0.41
C GLY A 40 7.84 -2.39 -1.04
N TYR A 41 7.44 -1.28 -1.65
CA TYR A 41 7.87 -0.90 -2.99
C TYR A 41 9.41 -0.75 -3.10
N LEU A 42 10.02 -0.02 -2.17
CA LEU A 42 11.47 0.22 -2.18
C LEU A 42 12.27 -1.07 -1.96
N ILE A 43 11.86 -1.90 -0.99
CA ILE A 43 12.53 -3.17 -0.70
C ILE A 43 12.44 -4.12 -1.89
N GLY A 44 11.28 -4.19 -2.56
CA GLY A 44 11.17 -4.94 -3.80
C GLY A 44 12.09 -4.44 -4.91
N THR A 45 12.29 -3.13 -5.00
CA THR A 45 13.21 -2.52 -5.98
C THR A 45 14.68 -2.90 -5.73
N VAL A 46 15.11 -2.95 -4.46
CA VAL A 46 16.51 -3.28 -4.12
C VAL A 46 16.76 -4.79 -3.96
N SER A 47 15.69 -5.59 -3.86
CA SER A 47 15.76 -7.06 -3.83
C SER A 47 14.82 -7.68 -4.88
N PRO A 48 15.12 -7.49 -6.19
CA PRO A 48 14.16 -7.79 -7.25
C PRO A 48 13.88 -9.29 -7.42
N ASP A 49 14.77 -10.18 -6.96
CA ASP A 49 14.69 -11.63 -7.12
C ASP A 49 15.15 -12.42 -5.88
N ALA A 50 15.55 -11.72 -4.82
CA ALA A 50 16.05 -12.32 -3.58
C ALA A 50 15.05 -12.18 -2.45
N ILE A 51 14.89 -13.22 -1.61
CA ILE A 51 14.06 -13.15 -0.39
C ILE A 51 14.75 -12.22 0.62
N PRO A 52 14.17 -11.06 0.97
CA PRO A 52 14.78 -10.14 1.92
C PRO A 52 14.46 -10.52 3.37
N LEU A 53 15.43 -10.28 4.26
CA LEU A 53 15.23 -10.10 5.70
C LEU A 53 15.23 -8.60 5.98
N VAL A 54 14.08 -8.05 6.29
CA VAL A 54 13.89 -6.62 6.56
C VAL A 54 14.10 -6.36 8.04
N GLU A 55 14.98 -5.42 8.37
CA GLU A 55 15.27 -5.00 9.74
C GLU A 55 15.03 -3.50 9.94
N GLY A 56 14.83 -3.08 11.19
CA GLY A 56 14.65 -1.67 11.56
C GLY A 56 13.19 -1.19 11.66
N VAL A 57 12.21 -2.03 11.29
CA VAL A 57 10.78 -1.64 11.26
C VAL A 57 9.89 -2.34 12.31
N SER A 58 10.43 -3.27 13.10
CA SER A 58 9.65 -4.01 14.10
C SER A 58 8.97 -3.12 15.16
N GLY A 59 9.57 -1.98 15.46
CA GLY A 59 9.03 -0.98 16.40
C GLY A 59 7.68 -0.39 15.97
N HIS A 60 7.37 -0.39 14.67
CA HIS A 60 6.11 0.12 14.11
C HIS A 60 4.94 -0.87 14.21
N ARG A 61 5.18 -2.12 14.66
CA ARG A 61 4.19 -3.17 14.96
C ARG A 61 3.10 -3.29 13.89
N PRO A 62 3.45 -3.71 12.66
CA PRO A 62 2.47 -3.85 11.58
C PRO A 62 1.39 -4.86 11.95
N ASP A 63 0.16 -4.51 11.65
CA ASP A 63 -0.96 -5.44 11.64
C ASP A 63 -1.05 -6.19 10.30
N THR A 64 -2.07 -7.01 10.15
CA THR A 64 -2.31 -7.77 8.92
C THR A 64 -2.55 -6.87 7.71
N ASP A 65 -3.18 -5.72 7.88
CA ASP A 65 -3.47 -4.79 6.79
C ASP A 65 -2.20 -4.05 6.34
N ALA A 66 -1.34 -3.66 7.28
CA ALA A 66 -0.02 -3.11 7.01
C ALA A 66 0.86 -4.11 6.23
N LEU A 67 0.89 -5.39 6.67
CA LEU A 67 1.63 -6.46 5.98
C LEU A 67 1.06 -6.75 4.59
N LYS A 68 -0.26 -6.67 4.43
CA LYS A 68 -0.96 -6.80 3.14
C LYS A 68 -0.55 -5.66 2.20
N ALA A 69 -0.52 -4.43 2.68
CA ALA A 69 -0.10 -3.26 1.90
C ALA A 69 1.38 -3.35 1.50
N PHE A 70 2.26 -3.73 2.45
CA PHE A 70 3.68 -4.00 2.19
C PHE A 70 3.85 -5.08 1.10
N GLY A 71 3.25 -6.27 1.29
CA GLY A 71 3.40 -7.40 0.36
C GLY A 71 2.87 -7.09 -1.04
N ALA A 72 1.76 -6.35 -1.15
CA ALA A 72 1.24 -5.92 -2.44
C ALA A 72 2.18 -4.95 -3.16
N ALA A 73 2.80 -4.03 -2.45
CA ALA A 73 3.77 -3.10 -3.02
C ALA A 73 5.10 -3.80 -3.35
N PHE A 74 5.60 -4.66 -2.47
CA PHE A 74 6.79 -5.49 -2.69
C PHE A 74 6.69 -6.31 -3.98
N ALA A 75 5.58 -7.01 -4.16
CA ALA A 75 5.34 -7.84 -5.35
C ALA A 75 5.19 -7.05 -6.67
N THR A 76 5.19 -5.71 -6.64
CA THR A 76 5.22 -4.90 -7.88
C THR A 76 6.61 -4.79 -8.47
N THR A 77 7.63 -4.85 -7.64
CA THR A 77 9.03 -4.59 -8.02
C THR A 77 9.96 -5.77 -7.76
N SER A 78 9.47 -6.83 -7.07
CA SER A 78 10.21 -8.04 -6.80
C SER A 78 9.51 -9.27 -7.38
N ALA A 79 10.30 -10.22 -7.90
CA ALA A 79 9.89 -11.56 -8.27
C ALA A 79 10.13 -12.58 -7.12
N ALA A 80 10.71 -12.15 -5.99
CA ALA A 80 10.91 -13.02 -4.84
C ALA A 80 9.56 -13.54 -4.32
N PRO A 81 9.48 -14.83 -3.95
CA PRO A 81 8.20 -15.47 -3.59
C PRO A 81 7.68 -15.04 -2.22
N MET A 82 8.53 -14.45 -1.38
CA MET A 82 8.20 -14.03 -0.02
C MET A 82 9.21 -13.01 0.52
N PHE A 83 8.94 -12.53 1.72
CA PHE A 83 9.82 -11.66 2.49
C PHE A 83 9.76 -12.04 3.98
N HIS A 84 10.81 -11.68 4.72
CA HIS A 84 10.82 -11.74 6.18
C HIS A 84 10.98 -10.34 6.77
N ILE A 85 10.28 -10.08 7.86
CA ILE A 85 10.47 -8.86 8.67
C ILE A 85 10.87 -9.31 10.07
N ALA A 86 12.06 -8.93 10.50
CA ALA A 86 12.62 -9.31 11.80
C ALA A 86 11.70 -8.87 12.95
N GLY A 87 11.39 -9.80 13.85
CA GLY A 87 10.48 -9.61 14.97
C GLY A 87 8.99 -9.51 14.59
N VAL A 88 8.61 -9.82 13.34
CA VAL A 88 7.22 -9.67 12.85
C VAL A 88 6.71 -10.90 12.13
N THR A 89 7.40 -11.35 11.08
CA THR A 89 6.94 -12.51 10.29
C THR A 89 7.29 -13.83 10.98
N PRO A 90 6.50 -14.90 10.80
CA PRO A 90 6.60 -16.12 11.60
C PRO A 90 8.01 -16.71 11.68
N GLU A 91 8.72 -16.79 10.55
CA GLU A 91 10.07 -17.36 10.51
C GLU A 91 11.15 -16.45 11.09
N ALA A 92 10.87 -15.15 11.19
CA ALA A 92 11.78 -14.12 11.70
C ALA A 92 11.30 -13.53 13.03
N LEU A 93 10.40 -14.21 13.74
CA LEU A 93 9.77 -13.69 14.96
C LEU A 93 10.76 -13.58 16.12
N GLU A 94 11.64 -14.57 16.27
CA GLU A 94 12.68 -14.54 17.30
C GLU A 94 13.81 -13.60 16.88
N PRO A 95 14.39 -12.81 17.81
CA PRO A 95 15.39 -11.78 17.48
C PRO A 95 16.61 -12.27 16.71
N ASN A 96 16.92 -13.55 16.78
CA ASN A 96 18.11 -14.15 16.16
C ASN A 96 17.77 -15.23 15.13
N SER A 97 16.56 -15.28 14.60
CA SER A 97 16.10 -16.36 13.71
C SER A 97 17.04 -16.63 12.53
N PHE A 98 17.76 -15.63 12.05
CA PHE A 98 18.68 -15.75 10.90
C PHE A 98 20.05 -15.08 11.20
N ALA A 99 20.46 -15.02 12.49
CA ALA A 99 21.69 -14.33 12.89
C ALA A 99 22.96 -15.03 12.38
N ASP A 100 22.92 -16.36 12.24
CA ASP A 100 24.07 -17.15 11.79
C ASP A 100 24.28 -17.10 10.26
N LEU A 101 23.38 -16.45 9.51
CA LEU A 101 23.51 -16.33 8.08
C LEU A 101 24.38 -15.14 7.70
N ASP A 102 25.42 -15.40 6.92
CA ASP A 102 26.25 -14.38 6.28
C ASP A 102 25.53 -13.85 5.02
N LEU A 103 24.64 -12.87 5.22
CA LEU A 103 23.82 -12.28 4.16
C LEU A 103 24.43 -10.97 3.66
N PRO A 104 24.48 -10.77 2.33
CA PRO A 104 24.77 -9.45 1.79
C PRO A 104 23.78 -8.43 2.37
N THR A 105 24.27 -7.26 2.76
CA THR A 105 23.47 -6.25 3.45
C THR A 105 23.30 -5.00 2.58
N ILE A 106 22.05 -4.58 2.41
CA ILE A 106 21.66 -3.33 1.77
C ILE A 106 21.13 -2.39 2.86
N SER A 107 21.83 -1.29 3.10
CA SER A 107 21.39 -0.28 4.08
C SER A 107 20.66 0.85 3.35
N LEU A 108 19.35 0.95 3.58
CA LEU A 108 18.53 2.02 3.05
C LEU A 108 18.80 3.32 3.81
N THR A 109 18.72 4.43 3.11
CA THR A 109 18.85 5.77 3.67
C THR A 109 17.52 6.53 3.56
N HIS A 110 17.36 7.63 4.29
CA HIS A 110 16.24 8.56 4.10
C HIS A 110 16.14 9.07 2.66
N GLN A 111 17.28 9.24 1.98
CA GLN A 111 17.29 9.66 0.57
C GLN A 111 16.70 8.59 -0.36
N ASP A 112 16.85 7.31 -0.04
CA ASP A 112 16.24 6.22 -0.80
C ASP A 112 14.70 6.22 -0.62
N LEU A 113 14.24 6.44 0.61
CA LEU A 113 12.81 6.59 0.91
C LEU A 113 12.21 7.81 0.19
N LEU A 114 12.93 8.94 0.17
CA LEU A 114 12.50 10.14 -0.55
C LEU A 114 12.39 9.91 -2.07
N ARG A 115 13.33 9.17 -2.65
CA ARG A 115 13.28 8.80 -4.08
C ARG A 115 12.08 7.91 -4.38
N ALA A 116 11.86 6.86 -3.59
CA ALA A 116 10.69 5.99 -3.75
C ALA A 116 9.37 6.77 -3.61
N TRP A 117 9.29 7.70 -2.65
CA TRP A 117 8.15 8.60 -2.51
C TRP A 117 7.92 9.45 -3.76
N GLN A 118 8.97 10.02 -4.33
CA GLN A 118 8.90 10.81 -5.56
C GLN A 118 8.46 9.96 -6.76
N GLU A 119 8.95 8.74 -6.89
CA GLU A 119 8.56 7.81 -7.96
C GLU A 119 7.07 7.45 -7.90
N LEU A 120 6.52 7.24 -6.69
CA LEU A 120 5.09 6.97 -6.50
C LEU A 120 4.20 8.22 -6.65
N ASN A 121 4.80 9.41 -6.67
CA ASN A 121 4.15 10.70 -6.82
C ASN A 121 4.50 11.34 -8.18
N GLY A 122 4.11 10.68 -9.28
CA GLY A 122 4.43 11.13 -10.64
C GLY A 122 3.74 12.42 -11.08
N ALA A 123 2.66 12.85 -10.40
CA ALA A 123 2.02 14.14 -10.60
C ALA A 123 2.56 15.20 -9.63
N GLU A 124 2.55 16.46 -10.05
CA GLU A 124 2.74 17.57 -9.12
C GLU A 124 1.56 17.72 -8.16
N ALA A 125 1.78 18.41 -7.03
CA ALA A 125 0.69 18.79 -6.12
C ALA A 125 -0.35 19.65 -6.82
N GLY A 126 -1.62 19.46 -6.49
CA GLY A 126 -2.70 20.20 -7.12
C GLY A 126 -4.02 19.42 -7.22
N PRO A 127 -4.86 19.73 -8.20
CA PRO A 127 -6.19 19.13 -8.34
C PRO A 127 -6.13 17.61 -8.51
N VAL A 128 -7.02 16.91 -7.77
CA VAL A 128 -7.25 15.47 -7.84
C VAL A 128 -8.63 15.23 -8.43
N GLN A 129 -8.76 14.31 -9.41
CA GLN A 129 -10.03 14.03 -10.06
C GLN A 129 -10.63 12.67 -9.69
N LEU A 130 -9.89 11.84 -8.95
CA LEU A 130 -10.36 10.56 -8.41
C LEU A 130 -9.51 10.17 -7.20
N VAL A 131 -10.14 9.70 -6.14
CA VAL A 131 -9.46 8.97 -5.08
C VAL A 131 -9.78 7.48 -5.23
N SER A 132 -8.73 6.68 -5.37
CA SER A 132 -8.77 5.24 -5.60
C SER A 132 -8.18 4.50 -4.41
N LEU A 133 -8.99 3.71 -3.71
CA LEU A 133 -8.62 2.94 -2.53
C LEU A 133 -8.91 1.45 -2.72
N GLY A 134 -8.22 0.60 -1.94
CA GLY A 134 -8.48 -0.84 -1.95
C GLY A 134 -7.67 -1.64 -2.98
N ASN A 135 -6.46 -1.22 -3.27
CA ASN A 135 -5.50 -2.03 -4.05
C ASN A 135 -4.21 -2.29 -3.24
N PRO A 136 -4.18 -3.36 -2.42
CA PRO A 136 -5.09 -4.50 -2.34
C PRO A 136 -6.45 -4.18 -1.69
N HIS A 137 -7.43 -5.08 -1.87
CA HIS A 137 -8.79 -4.94 -1.33
C HIS A 137 -8.79 -4.56 0.15
N PHE A 138 -9.63 -3.60 0.50
CA PHE A 138 -9.81 -3.19 1.89
C PHE A 138 -10.45 -4.29 2.72
N SER A 139 -9.94 -4.47 3.94
CA SER A 139 -10.55 -5.24 5.02
C SER A 139 -11.69 -4.44 5.66
N ALA A 140 -12.48 -5.09 6.52
CA ALA A 140 -13.47 -4.40 7.33
C ALA A 140 -12.84 -3.36 8.27
N THR A 141 -11.63 -3.63 8.77
CA THR A 141 -10.86 -2.68 9.61
C THR A 141 -10.47 -1.43 8.83
N GLU A 142 -9.99 -1.59 7.59
CA GLU A 142 -9.66 -0.45 6.73
C GLU A 142 -10.92 0.34 6.32
N LEU A 143 -12.05 -0.34 6.07
CA LEU A 143 -13.33 0.33 5.82
C LEU A 143 -13.81 1.13 7.04
N ALA A 144 -13.64 0.60 8.25
CA ALA A 144 -13.96 1.32 9.50
C ALA A 144 -13.04 2.55 9.70
N ALA A 145 -11.73 2.42 9.42
CA ALA A 145 -10.79 3.54 9.46
C ALA A 145 -11.17 4.62 8.44
N LEU A 146 -11.52 4.24 7.22
CA LEU A 146 -12.03 5.16 6.20
C LEU A 146 -13.30 5.86 6.66
N ALA A 147 -14.27 5.10 7.22
CA ALA A 147 -15.52 5.67 7.74
C ALA A 147 -15.25 6.68 8.86
N ALA A 148 -14.33 6.38 9.78
CA ALA A 148 -13.94 7.30 10.85
C ALA A 148 -13.39 8.63 10.29
N LEU A 149 -12.55 8.58 9.26
CA LEU A 149 -12.01 9.77 8.60
C LEU A 149 -13.06 10.58 7.81
N CYS A 150 -14.10 9.91 7.31
CA CYS A 150 -15.18 10.55 6.55
C CYS A 150 -16.25 11.20 7.43
N ARG A 151 -16.36 10.84 8.72
CA ARG A 151 -17.38 11.35 9.65
C ARG A 151 -17.36 12.87 9.72
N ASN A 152 -18.56 13.48 9.64
CA ASN A 152 -18.75 14.93 9.71
C ASN A 152 -17.99 15.73 8.65
N LYS A 153 -17.57 15.09 7.56
CA LYS A 153 -16.98 15.75 6.41
C LYS A 153 -17.89 15.62 5.19
N THR A 154 -17.67 16.49 4.22
CA THR A 154 -18.39 16.47 2.94
C THR A 154 -17.36 16.37 1.82
N ARG A 155 -17.55 15.43 0.94
CA ARG A 155 -16.70 15.24 -0.24
C ARG A 155 -16.93 16.38 -1.25
N ALA A 156 -15.85 16.82 -1.89
CA ALA A 156 -15.95 17.71 -3.05
C ALA A 156 -16.72 17.01 -4.18
N PRO A 157 -17.80 17.60 -4.73
CA PRO A 157 -18.67 16.92 -5.69
C PRO A 157 -17.94 16.37 -6.92
N GLN A 158 -16.89 17.07 -7.35
CA GLN A 158 -16.11 16.74 -8.55
C GLN A 158 -15.05 15.64 -8.33
N VAL A 159 -14.83 15.19 -7.08
CA VAL A 159 -13.82 14.17 -6.79
C VAL A 159 -14.50 12.89 -6.31
N PRO A 160 -14.81 11.93 -7.18
CA PRO A 160 -15.28 10.63 -6.74
C PRO A 160 -14.23 9.96 -5.82
N LEU A 161 -14.71 9.25 -4.81
CA LEU A 161 -13.92 8.35 -3.99
C LEU A 161 -14.46 6.94 -4.18
N VAL A 162 -13.63 6.05 -4.70
CA VAL A 162 -14.00 4.66 -4.97
C VAL A 162 -13.10 3.74 -4.17
N VAL A 163 -13.69 2.78 -3.47
CA VAL A 163 -12.97 1.76 -2.72
C VAL A 163 -13.35 0.36 -3.19
N THR A 164 -12.35 -0.51 -3.36
CA THR A 164 -12.60 -1.93 -3.66
C THR A 164 -12.38 -2.79 -2.42
N CYS A 165 -13.28 -3.75 -2.19
CA CYS A 165 -13.19 -4.70 -1.09
C CYS A 165 -13.81 -6.04 -1.48
N GLY A 166 -13.57 -7.08 -0.69
CA GLY A 166 -14.30 -8.35 -0.81
C GLY A 166 -15.72 -8.22 -0.27
N ARG A 167 -16.69 -8.93 -0.87
CA ARG A 167 -18.09 -8.92 -0.40
C ARG A 167 -18.26 -9.36 1.05
N ALA A 168 -17.39 -10.25 1.54
CA ALA A 168 -17.40 -10.68 2.94
C ALA A 168 -16.98 -9.54 3.89
N GLU A 169 -16.01 -8.73 3.49
CA GLU A 169 -15.55 -7.57 4.26
C GLU A 169 -16.59 -6.45 4.24
N MET A 170 -17.25 -6.24 3.08
CA MET A 170 -18.37 -5.32 2.98
C MET A 170 -19.51 -5.71 3.91
N ALA A 171 -19.90 -6.99 3.97
CA ALA A 171 -20.97 -7.44 4.86
C ALA A 171 -20.66 -7.17 6.34
N LYS A 172 -19.39 -7.29 6.76
CA LYS A 172 -18.95 -6.92 8.12
C LYS A 172 -19.10 -5.41 8.36
N ALA A 173 -18.68 -4.60 7.39
CA ALA A 173 -18.77 -3.14 7.46
C ALA A 173 -20.22 -2.64 7.39
N GLU A 174 -21.13 -3.36 6.72
CA GLU A 174 -22.57 -3.09 6.78
C GLU A 174 -23.11 -3.36 8.20
N ALA A 175 -22.76 -4.50 8.79
CA ALA A 175 -23.20 -4.88 10.13
C ALA A 175 -22.72 -3.91 11.21
N SER A 176 -21.52 -3.31 11.06
CA SER A 176 -21.00 -2.28 11.97
C SER A 176 -21.56 -0.88 11.71
N GLY A 177 -22.26 -0.66 10.59
CA GLY A 177 -22.80 0.65 10.20
C GLY A 177 -21.81 1.54 9.46
N ASP A 178 -20.60 1.09 9.18
CA ASP A 178 -19.57 1.89 8.50
C ASP A 178 -19.93 2.16 7.03
N VAL A 179 -20.58 1.20 6.35
CA VAL A 179 -21.09 1.39 4.98
C VAL A 179 -22.08 2.56 4.91
N ALA A 180 -22.94 2.74 5.92
CA ALA A 180 -23.88 3.86 5.95
C ALA A 180 -23.14 5.22 6.03
N VAL A 181 -22.07 5.30 6.83
CA VAL A 181 -21.21 6.49 6.93
C VAL A 181 -20.51 6.76 5.60
N LEU A 182 -19.92 5.74 4.99
CA LEU A 182 -19.23 5.84 3.71
C LEU A 182 -20.17 6.29 2.59
N THR A 183 -21.38 5.72 2.54
CA THR A 183 -22.41 6.11 1.56
C THR A 183 -22.87 7.57 1.77
N ALA A 184 -23.06 7.99 3.01
CA ALA A 184 -23.42 9.38 3.33
C ALA A 184 -22.34 10.39 2.92
N PHE A 185 -21.05 10.00 3.02
CA PHE A 185 -19.93 10.81 2.51
C PHE A 185 -19.87 10.81 0.98
N GLY A 186 -20.45 9.83 0.32
CA GLY A 186 -20.44 9.67 -1.15
C GLY A 186 -19.32 8.76 -1.65
N VAL A 187 -18.89 7.78 -0.86
CA VAL A 187 -17.98 6.71 -1.30
C VAL A 187 -18.74 5.72 -2.18
N THR A 188 -18.15 5.35 -3.31
CA THR A 188 -18.59 4.22 -4.13
C THR A 188 -17.82 2.98 -3.73
N ILE A 189 -18.51 1.93 -3.27
CA ILE A 189 -17.88 0.65 -2.93
C ILE A 189 -18.08 -0.33 -4.09
N VAL A 190 -16.99 -0.94 -4.54
CA VAL A 190 -16.97 -1.95 -5.61
C VAL A 190 -16.45 -3.26 -5.04
N ASN A 191 -17.25 -4.32 -5.16
CA ASN A 191 -16.89 -5.62 -4.57
C ASN A 191 -16.19 -6.53 -5.58
N ASP A 192 -15.26 -7.34 -5.06
CA ASP A 192 -14.61 -8.47 -5.74
C ASP A 192 -13.93 -8.10 -7.08
N THR A 193 -13.56 -6.84 -7.25
CA THR A 193 -12.94 -6.34 -8.48
C THR A 193 -11.60 -5.69 -8.17
N CYS A 194 -10.56 -6.12 -8.87
CA CYS A 194 -9.24 -5.50 -8.77
C CYS A 194 -9.20 -4.18 -9.57
N TRP A 195 -8.52 -3.17 -9.04
CA TRP A 195 -8.30 -1.90 -9.74
C TRP A 195 -7.64 -2.05 -11.11
N CYS A 196 -6.90 -3.14 -11.35
CA CYS A 196 -6.35 -3.45 -12.68
C CYS A 196 -7.43 -3.66 -13.76
N MET A 197 -8.67 -3.96 -13.34
CA MET A 197 -9.82 -4.20 -14.23
C MET A 197 -10.79 -3.03 -14.24
N VAL A 198 -10.58 -2.02 -13.38
CA VAL A 198 -11.46 -0.85 -13.31
C VAL A 198 -11.04 0.15 -14.38
N THR A 199 -12.00 0.51 -15.23
CA THR A 199 -11.80 1.43 -16.34
C THR A 199 -12.87 2.52 -16.33
N GLU A 200 -12.96 3.29 -17.40
CA GLU A 200 -14.05 4.23 -17.62
C GLU A 200 -15.42 3.49 -17.70
N PRO A 201 -16.50 4.04 -17.19
CA PRO A 201 -16.62 5.39 -16.60
C PRO A 201 -16.36 5.48 -15.09
N VAL A 202 -15.96 4.40 -14.40
CA VAL A 202 -15.63 4.45 -12.97
C VAL A 202 -14.44 5.37 -12.74
N ILE A 203 -13.43 5.28 -13.61
CA ILE A 203 -12.42 6.32 -13.75
C ILE A 203 -13.02 7.41 -14.64
N PRO A 204 -13.19 8.64 -14.17
CA PRO A 204 -13.73 9.70 -15.01
C PRO A 204 -12.91 9.90 -16.28
N VAL A 205 -13.59 10.08 -17.42
CA VAL A 205 -12.93 10.19 -18.74
C VAL A 205 -11.95 11.35 -18.81
N ASP A 206 -12.26 12.44 -18.12
CA ASP A 206 -11.45 13.66 -18.05
C ASP A 206 -10.45 13.68 -16.88
N ALA A 207 -10.43 12.63 -16.03
CA ALA A 207 -9.47 12.54 -14.95
C ALA A 207 -8.04 12.49 -15.49
N LYS A 208 -7.17 13.31 -14.91
CA LYS A 208 -5.73 13.36 -15.21
C LYS A 208 -4.90 12.84 -14.04
N VAL A 209 -5.32 13.16 -12.82
CA VAL A 209 -4.62 12.81 -11.59
C VAL A 209 -5.51 11.96 -10.70
N ILE A 210 -4.99 10.81 -10.29
CA ILE A 210 -5.63 9.88 -9.36
C ILE A 210 -4.79 9.83 -8.08
N MET A 211 -5.42 9.99 -6.92
CA MET A 211 -4.77 9.82 -5.63
C MET A 211 -5.10 8.45 -5.03
N THR A 212 -4.10 7.83 -4.40
CA THR A 212 -4.24 6.50 -3.79
C THR A 212 -3.34 6.34 -2.57
N ASN A 213 -3.72 5.46 -1.64
CA ASN A 213 -2.85 5.01 -0.55
C ASN A 213 -2.09 3.71 -0.88
N SER A 214 -2.18 3.25 -2.11
CA SER A 214 -1.58 2.00 -2.56
C SER A 214 -0.28 2.23 -3.34
N GLY A 215 0.86 1.78 -2.82
CA GLY A 215 2.12 1.77 -3.56
C GLY A 215 2.04 0.94 -4.84
N LYS A 216 1.32 -0.20 -4.78
CA LYS A 216 1.06 -1.02 -5.96
C LYS A 216 0.31 -0.26 -7.05
N TYR A 217 -0.78 0.43 -6.71
CA TYR A 217 -1.56 1.13 -7.72
C TYR A 217 -0.89 2.41 -8.19
N ALA A 218 -0.16 3.10 -7.31
CA ALA A 218 0.66 4.24 -7.71
C ALA A 218 1.70 3.86 -8.78
N HIS A 219 2.27 2.66 -8.69
CA HIS A 219 3.22 2.13 -9.66
C HIS A 219 2.55 1.72 -10.98
N TYR A 220 1.49 0.88 -10.92
CA TYR A 220 0.85 0.35 -12.14
C TYR A 220 -0.15 1.30 -12.79
N GLY A 221 -0.74 2.21 -12.02
CA GLY A 221 -1.82 3.09 -12.46
C GLY A 221 -1.52 3.88 -13.72
N PRO A 222 -0.34 4.50 -13.88
CA PRO A 222 -0.01 5.21 -15.10
C PRO A 222 -0.07 4.34 -16.35
N GLY A 223 0.51 3.14 -16.30
CA GLY A 223 0.48 2.19 -17.42
C GLY A 223 -0.90 1.61 -17.72
N LEU A 224 -1.75 1.44 -16.68
CA LEU A 224 -3.08 0.87 -16.82
C LEU A 224 -4.12 1.88 -17.31
N THR A 225 -3.99 3.14 -16.92
CA THR A 225 -5.04 4.14 -17.09
C THR A 225 -4.65 5.32 -17.98
N GLY A 226 -3.35 5.53 -18.20
CA GLY A 226 -2.82 6.71 -18.85
C GLY A 226 -2.94 7.99 -17.98
N ARG A 227 -3.20 7.85 -16.68
CA ARG A 227 -3.31 8.97 -15.71
C ARG A 227 -2.06 9.03 -14.86
N THR A 228 -1.76 10.21 -14.32
CA THR A 228 -0.68 10.36 -13.33
C THR A 228 -1.20 10.08 -11.93
N MET A 229 -0.29 9.68 -11.05
CA MET A 229 -0.65 9.24 -9.70
C MET A 229 -0.11 10.19 -8.64
N ARG A 230 -0.90 10.34 -7.57
CA ARG A 230 -0.47 10.86 -6.28
C ARG A 230 -0.62 9.76 -5.25
N PHE A 231 0.39 9.63 -4.41
CA PHE A 231 0.45 8.62 -3.34
C PHE A 231 0.51 9.33 -1.98
N GLY A 232 -0.24 8.84 -1.02
CA GLY A 232 -0.23 9.36 0.35
C GLY A 232 -0.94 8.44 1.33
N SER A 233 -1.02 8.85 2.60
CA SER A 233 -1.74 8.11 3.64
C SER A 233 -3.26 8.09 3.35
N LEU A 234 -3.99 7.20 4.02
CA LEU A 234 -5.45 7.16 3.96
C LEU A 234 -6.07 8.52 4.34
N ALA A 235 -5.51 9.17 5.36
CA ALA A 235 -5.96 10.49 5.79
C ALA A 235 -5.74 11.55 4.70
N ALA A 236 -4.60 11.53 4.02
CA ALA A 236 -4.30 12.43 2.90
C ALA A 236 -5.25 12.19 1.72
N CYS A 237 -5.58 10.92 1.42
CA CYS A 237 -6.57 10.58 0.39
C CYS A 237 -7.97 11.12 0.71
N VAL A 238 -8.42 11.02 1.97
CA VAL A 238 -9.71 11.60 2.39
C VAL A 238 -9.68 13.12 2.33
N GLU A 239 -8.58 13.76 2.74
CA GLU A 239 -8.43 15.22 2.64
C GLU A 239 -8.50 15.68 1.18
N ALA A 240 -7.84 14.99 0.26
CA ALA A 240 -7.94 15.28 -1.16
C ALA A 240 -9.37 15.10 -1.70
N ALA A 241 -10.11 14.10 -1.21
CA ALA A 241 -11.52 13.94 -1.58
C ALA A 241 -12.41 15.07 -1.06
N VAL A 242 -12.07 15.67 0.10
CA VAL A 242 -12.81 16.80 0.71
C VAL A 242 -12.48 18.13 0.03
N THR A 243 -11.19 18.38 -0.21
CA THR A 243 -10.73 19.69 -0.72
C THR A 243 -10.71 19.77 -2.25
N GLY A 244 -10.61 18.63 -2.92
CA GLY A 244 -10.40 18.56 -4.37
C GLY A 244 -8.93 18.64 -4.77
N GLU A 245 -8.01 18.71 -3.82
CA GLU A 245 -6.59 18.96 -4.05
C GLU A 245 -5.71 18.11 -3.14
N ASP A 246 -4.58 17.64 -3.67
CA ASP A 246 -3.43 17.20 -2.88
C ASP A 246 -2.43 18.36 -2.77
N ARG A 247 -2.11 18.74 -1.54
CA ARG A 247 -1.17 19.83 -1.25
C ARG A 247 0.30 19.46 -1.42
N GLY A 248 0.59 18.21 -1.72
CA GLY A 248 1.96 17.71 -1.88
C GLY A 248 2.78 17.71 -0.59
N VAL A 249 2.13 17.74 0.57
CA VAL A 249 2.80 17.69 1.86
C VAL A 249 3.34 16.29 2.07
N ARG A 250 4.66 16.21 2.29
CA ARG A 250 5.28 14.94 2.69
C ARG A 250 4.89 14.60 4.13
N PRO A 251 4.74 13.30 4.46
CA PRO A 251 4.52 12.92 5.83
C PRO A 251 5.71 13.33 6.72
N ALA A 252 5.44 13.70 7.97
CA ALA A 252 6.45 14.22 8.89
C ALA A 252 7.62 13.24 9.11
N TRP A 253 7.33 11.94 9.11
CA TRP A 253 8.34 10.88 9.26
C TRP A 253 9.30 10.74 8.07
N LEU A 254 9.01 11.39 6.94
CA LEU A 254 9.82 11.35 5.71
C LEU A 254 10.57 12.70 5.46
N VAL A 255 10.56 13.61 6.41
CA VAL A 255 11.21 14.93 6.30
C VAL A 255 12.60 14.93 6.90
#